data_a9a7c92124f5ea1e90311a755f9356b3
#
_entry.id   a9a7c92124f5ea1e90311a755f9356b3
#
_cell.length_a   1.000
_cell.length_b   1.000
_cell.length_c   1.000
_cell.angle_alpha   90.00
_cell.angle_beta   90.00
_cell.angle_gamma   90.00
#
_symmetry.space_group_name_H-M   'P 1'
#
loop_
_entity.id
_entity.type
_entity.pdbx_description
1 polymer ?
#
loop_
_entity_poly.entity_id
_entity_poly.type
_entity_poly.pdbx_seq_one_letter_code
_entity_poly.pdbx_strand_id
1 'polypeptide(L)'
;MKKILIIFIIFYSGLANSNEKIITLATVNNISINNIDLNDEVLIIQSLNDLKEIDKNALQQKAFKNLIDQAVKEIEITSNKIEINEESNNRTYLNIKKKLNNSGIVSTRIHSKIKKKIQTDYAWNTLISRKYGWKLNININEIDQRIIALGFIDSNNPETINKKNDLINQEKNKKFNFYSRNHLDLTKKKILIKIMK
;
A
#
# COMPACT_ATOMS: atom_id res chain seq x y z
N MET A 1 45.61 45.17 38.07
CA MET A 1 44.29 44.53 37.93
C MET A 1 43.95 44.38 36.44
N LYS A 2 44.07 43.18 35.90
CA LYS A 2 43.80 42.90 34.47
C LYS A 2 42.29 42.57 34.31
N LYS A 3 41.58 43.40 33.56
CA LYS A 3 40.20 43.18 33.23
C LYS A 3 40.11 42.11 32.08
N ILE A 4 39.60 40.94 32.42
CA ILE A 4 39.32 39.88 31.42
C ILE A 4 38.00 40.23 30.77
N LEU A 5 38.06 40.57 29.49
CA LEU A 5 36.87 40.77 28.62
C LEU A 5 36.41 39.40 28.09
N ILE A 6 35.33 38.87 28.65
CA ILE A 6 34.73 37.65 28.17
C ILE A 6 33.82 38.03 27.00
N ILE A 7 34.27 37.72 25.77
CA ILE A 7 33.45 37.83 24.56
C ILE A 7 32.52 36.62 24.50
N PHE A 8 31.23 36.85 24.76
CA PHE A 8 30.18 35.85 24.58
C PHE A 8 29.86 35.76 23.09
N ILE A 9 30.48 34.78 22.41
CA ILE A 9 30.10 34.44 21.01
C ILE A 9 28.79 33.67 21.10
N ILE A 10 27.67 34.36 20.87
CA ILE A 10 26.38 33.74 20.68
C ILE A 10 26.41 33.07 19.32
N PHE A 11 26.64 31.74 19.30
CA PHE A 11 26.36 30.90 18.14
C PHE A 11 24.85 30.95 17.87
N TYR A 12 24.44 31.85 17.00
CA TYR A 12 23.15 31.74 16.33
C TYR A 12 23.25 30.54 15.38
N SER A 13 22.96 29.34 15.89
CA SER A 13 22.61 28.20 15.07
C SER A 13 21.27 28.54 14.39
N GLY A 14 21.35 29.16 13.23
CA GLY A 14 20.22 29.34 12.35
C GLY A 14 19.64 27.95 12.07
N LEU A 15 18.52 27.65 12.71
CA LEU A 15 17.63 26.57 12.24
C LEU A 15 17.23 26.97 10.82
N ALA A 16 17.98 26.49 9.84
CA ALA A 16 17.57 26.51 8.45
C ALA A 16 16.34 25.60 8.37
N ASN A 17 15.17 26.17 8.65
CA ASN A 17 13.92 25.62 8.17
C ASN A 17 14.01 25.65 6.65
N SER A 18 14.51 24.57 6.04
CA SER A 18 14.33 24.36 4.62
C SER A 18 12.82 24.18 4.43
N ASN A 19 12.12 25.26 4.14
CA ASN A 19 10.74 25.24 3.64
C ASN A 19 10.76 24.50 2.30
N GLU A 20 10.68 23.17 2.37
CA GLU A 20 10.55 22.34 1.16
C GLU A 20 9.30 22.81 0.43
N LYS A 21 9.50 23.46 -0.71
CA LYS A 21 8.39 24.00 -1.50
C LYS A 21 7.45 22.87 -1.87
N ILE A 22 6.20 22.95 -1.44
CA ILE A 22 5.18 21.96 -1.77
C ILE A 22 4.76 22.20 -3.23
N ILE A 23 4.95 21.18 -4.06
CA ILE A 23 4.60 21.21 -5.49
C ILE A 23 3.57 20.12 -5.73
N THR A 24 2.39 20.48 -6.24
CA THR A 24 1.38 19.52 -6.66
C THR A 24 1.84 18.82 -7.93
N LEU A 25 1.89 17.51 -7.92
CA LEU A 25 2.29 16.64 -9.04
C LEU A 25 1.09 16.12 -9.81
N ALA A 26 0.00 15.85 -9.11
CA ALA A 26 -1.26 15.42 -9.72
C ALA A 26 -2.46 15.77 -8.83
N THR A 27 -3.64 15.76 -9.44
CA THR A 27 -4.92 15.75 -8.72
C THR A 27 -5.78 14.59 -9.20
N VAL A 28 -6.44 13.92 -8.24
CA VAL A 28 -7.41 12.85 -8.50
C VAL A 28 -8.75 13.32 -7.94
N ASN A 29 -9.63 13.84 -8.78
CA ASN A 29 -10.74 14.71 -8.39
C ASN A 29 -10.24 15.87 -7.50
N ASN A 30 -10.66 15.86 -6.21
CA ASN A 30 -10.28 16.83 -5.19
C ASN A 30 -9.08 16.41 -4.31
N ILE A 31 -8.50 15.23 -4.54
CA ILE A 31 -7.32 14.76 -3.79
C ILE A 31 -6.05 15.23 -4.51
N SER A 32 -5.24 16.05 -3.84
CA SER A 32 -3.94 16.50 -4.35
C SER A 32 -2.84 15.53 -3.95
N ILE A 33 -1.94 15.25 -4.90
CA ILE A 33 -0.71 14.46 -4.70
C ILE A 33 0.46 15.41 -4.94
N ASN A 34 1.35 15.55 -3.98
CA ASN A 34 2.47 16.47 -4.03
C ASN A 34 3.84 15.77 -3.95
N ASN A 35 4.91 16.53 -4.08
CA ASN A 35 6.29 16.03 -4.03
C ASN A 35 6.64 15.36 -2.69
N ILE A 36 6.07 15.85 -1.57
CA ILE A 36 6.30 15.24 -0.25
C ILE A 36 5.63 13.86 -0.18
N ASP A 37 4.42 13.73 -0.73
CA ASP A 37 3.73 12.44 -0.81
C ASP A 37 4.55 11.43 -1.63
N LEU A 38 5.11 11.87 -2.76
CA LEU A 38 5.95 11.03 -3.61
C LEU A 38 7.21 10.57 -2.88
N ASN A 39 7.91 11.46 -2.21
CA ASN A 39 9.12 11.13 -1.46
C ASN A 39 8.82 10.15 -0.32
N ASP A 40 7.73 10.36 0.42
CA ASP A 40 7.30 9.44 1.47
C ASP A 40 6.96 8.03 0.92
N GLU A 41 6.23 7.95 -0.21
CA GLU A 41 5.90 6.65 -0.82
C GLU A 41 7.14 5.94 -1.35
N VAL A 42 8.12 6.66 -1.91
CA VAL A 42 9.43 6.10 -2.29
C VAL A 42 10.12 5.46 -1.10
N LEU A 43 10.22 6.19 0.04
CA LEU A 43 10.82 5.68 1.26
C LEU A 43 10.09 4.44 1.79
N ILE A 44 8.76 4.44 1.76
CA ILE A 44 7.93 3.30 2.17
C ILE A 44 8.24 2.08 1.30
N ILE A 45 8.27 2.24 -0.03
CA ILE A 45 8.55 1.13 -0.95
C ILE A 45 9.95 0.56 -0.73
N GLN A 46 10.96 1.42 -0.59
CA GLN A 46 12.34 0.98 -0.35
C GLN A 46 12.46 0.17 0.94
N SER A 47 11.90 0.67 2.02
CA SER A 47 12.03 0.05 3.35
C SER A 47 11.26 -1.25 3.50
N LEU A 48 10.14 -1.41 2.80
CA LEU A 48 9.33 -2.62 2.90
C LEU A 48 9.84 -3.77 2.03
N ASN A 49 10.62 -3.48 0.98
CA ASN A 49 11.05 -4.48 0.02
C ASN A 49 12.57 -4.76 0.06
N ASP A 50 13.31 -4.20 1.03
CA ASP A 50 14.78 -4.33 1.16
C ASP A 50 15.52 -4.02 -0.16
N LEU A 51 15.02 -3.09 -0.94
CA LEU A 51 15.50 -2.79 -2.28
C LEU A 51 16.74 -1.91 -2.21
N LYS A 52 17.91 -2.53 -2.26
CA LYS A 52 19.21 -1.84 -2.21
C LYS A 52 19.63 -1.24 -3.56
N GLU A 53 19.18 -1.83 -4.68
CA GLU A 53 19.56 -1.43 -6.04
C GLU A 53 18.34 -1.39 -6.95
N ILE A 54 17.63 -0.26 -6.98
CA ILE A 54 16.56 -0.02 -7.97
C ILE A 54 16.87 1.27 -8.71
N ASP A 55 16.60 1.26 -10.01
CA ASP A 55 16.54 2.48 -10.79
C ASP A 55 15.59 3.48 -10.12
N LYS A 56 16.15 4.63 -9.76
CA LYS A 56 15.46 5.71 -9.07
C LYS A 56 14.21 6.17 -9.83
N ASN A 57 14.28 6.22 -11.16
CA ASN A 57 13.17 6.63 -12.02
C ASN A 57 12.04 5.60 -11.98
N ALA A 58 12.36 4.31 -12.09
CA ALA A 58 11.37 3.24 -11.99
C ALA A 58 10.69 3.22 -10.61
N LEU A 59 11.45 3.50 -9.55
CA LEU A 59 10.92 3.58 -8.19
C LEU A 59 9.98 4.77 -8.02
N GLN A 60 10.34 5.95 -8.53
CA GLN A 60 9.48 7.13 -8.50
C GLN A 60 8.19 6.93 -9.31
N GLN A 61 8.27 6.33 -10.49
CA GLN A 61 7.09 6.00 -11.30
C GLN A 61 6.16 5.02 -10.57
N LYS A 62 6.73 4.00 -9.92
CA LYS A 62 5.96 3.04 -9.10
C LYS A 62 5.29 3.74 -7.92
N ALA A 63 6.01 4.60 -7.21
CA ALA A 63 5.49 5.36 -6.09
C ALA A 63 4.36 6.31 -6.53
N PHE A 64 4.55 7.04 -7.62
CA PHE A 64 3.54 7.94 -8.17
C PHE A 64 2.27 7.19 -8.59
N LYS A 65 2.42 6.06 -9.28
CA LYS A 65 1.29 5.20 -9.64
C LYS A 65 0.55 4.69 -8.40
N ASN A 66 1.26 4.25 -7.36
CA ASN A 66 0.65 3.80 -6.11
C ASN A 66 -0.18 4.90 -5.44
N LEU A 67 0.31 6.14 -5.42
CA LEU A 67 -0.42 7.28 -4.84
C LEU A 67 -1.72 7.57 -5.62
N ILE A 68 -1.67 7.53 -6.94
CA ILE A 68 -2.89 7.67 -7.78
C ILE A 68 -3.86 6.53 -7.49
N ASP A 69 -3.39 5.27 -7.47
CA ASP A 69 -4.21 4.10 -7.19
C ASP A 69 -4.87 4.19 -5.82
N GLN A 70 -4.12 4.67 -4.81
CA GLN A 70 -4.62 4.89 -3.46
C GLN A 70 -5.73 5.95 -3.42
N ALA A 71 -5.53 7.09 -4.08
CA ALA A 71 -6.53 8.15 -4.16
C ALA A 71 -7.83 7.69 -4.87
N VAL A 72 -7.69 6.93 -5.96
CA VAL A 72 -8.84 6.33 -6.67
C VAL A 72 -9.61 5.36 -5.77
N LYS A 73 -8.90 4.49 -5.03
CA LYS A 73 -9.52 3.59 -4.06
C LYS A 73 -10.29 4.34 -2.97
N GLU A 74 -9.69 5.40 -2.40
CA GLU A 74 -10.32 6.22 -1.37
C GLU A 74 -11.64 6.83 -1.85
N ILE A 75 -11.66 7.39 -3.06
CA ILE A 75 -12.86 7.97 -3.67
C ILE A 75 -13.96 6.91 -3.84
N GLU A 76 -13.60 5.75 -4.38
CA GLU A 76 -14.55 4.67 -4.66
C GLU A 76 -15.11 4.04 -3.35
N ILE A 77 -14.25 3.86 -2.33
CA ILE A 77 -14.64 3.38 -1.00
C ILE A 77 -15.65 4.34 -0.36
N THR A 78 -15.34 5.65 -0.39
CA THR A 78 -16.21 6.69 0.15
C THR A 78 -17.56 6.74 -0.57
N SER A 79 -17.54 6.67 -1.91
CA SER A 79 -18.75 6.68 -2.74
C SER A 79 -19.65 5.48 -2.48
N ASN A 80 -19.07 4.34 -2.13
CA ASN A 80 -19.81 3.10 -1.79
C ASN A 80 -20.10 2.95 -0.29
N LYS A 81 -19.80 3.95 0.53
CA LYS A 81 -20.05 3.97 2.00
C LYS A 81 -19.50 2.72 2.70
N ILE A 82 -18.27 2.32 2.33
CA ILE A 82 -17.60 1.22 3.01
C ILE A 82 -16.99 1.73 4.30
N GLU A 83 -17.39 1.15 5.41
CA GLU A 83 -16.82 1.47 6.72
C GLU A 83 -15.39 0.97 6.85
N ILE A 84 -14.53 1.80 7.42
CA ILE A 84 -13.14 1.45 7.72
C ILE A 84 -13.10 0.97 9.18
N ASN A 85 -12.92 -0.33 9.38
CA ASN A 85 -12.70 -0.89 10.71
C ASN A 85 -11.25 -0.67 11.13
N GLU A 86 -11.03 0.15 12.15
CA GLU A 86 -9.69 0.49 12.65
C GLU A 86 -9.01 -0.66 13.39
N GLU A 87 -9.76 -1.51 14.09
CA GLU A 87 -9.19 -2.57 14.94
C GLU A 87 -8.61 -3.74 14.11
N SER A 88 -9.30 -4.14 13.04
CA SER A 88 -8.89 -5.29 12.22
C SER A 88 -7.52 -5.11 11.55
N ASN A 89 -7.07 -3.88 11.41
CA ASN A 89 -5.84 -3.52 10.71
C ASN A 89 -4.63 -3.34 11.64
N ASN A 90 -4.85 -3.35 12.96
CA ASN A 90 -3.80 -3.01 13.92
C ASN A 90 -2.64 -4.02 13.90
N ARG A 91 -2.93 -5.31 13.75
CA ARG A 91 -1.89 -6.37 13.68
C ARG A 91 -0.98 -6.20 12.46
N THR A 92 -1.57 -5.94 11.30
CA THR A 92 -0.82 -5.69 10.06
C THR A 92 0.04 -4.44 10.19
N TYR A 93 -0.53 -3.35 10.75
CA TYR A 93 0.20 -2.12 10.99
C TYR A 93 1.39 -2.34 11.95
N LEU A 94 1.21 -3.05 13.07
CA LEU A 94 2.29 -3.32 14.02
C LEU A 94 3.45 -4.09 13.39
N ASN A 95 3.15 -5.08 12.54
CA ASN A 95 4.18 -5.82 11.82
C ASN A 95 4.97 -4.93 10.84
N ILE A 96 4.28 -4.06 10.11
CA ILE A 96 4.92 -3.11 9.19
C ILE A 96 5.70 -2.05 9.97
N LYS A 97 5.15 -1.52 11.06
CA LYS A 97 5.83 -0.56 11.94
C LYS A 97 7.16 -1.12 12.45
N LYS A 98 7.20 -2.39 12.85
CA LYS A 98 8.45 -3.05 13.27
C LYS A 98 9.50 -3.06 12.15
N LYS A 99 9.11 -3.39 10.91
CA LYS A 99 10.01 -3.38 9.75
C LYS A 99 10.56 -1.98 9.48
N LEU A 100 9.72 -0.96 9.49
CA LEU A 100 10.11 0.43 9.27
C LEU A 100 11.08 0.94 10.32
N ASN A 101 10.80 0.66 11.60
CA ASN A 101 11.69 1.04 12.69
C ASN A 101 13.07 0.37 12.54
N ASN A 102 13.12 -0.89 12.12
CA ASN A 102 14.38 -1.61 11.84
C ASN A 102 15.13 -0.99 10.66
N SER A 103 14.44 -0.36 9.72
CA SER A 103 15.04 0.39 8.59
C SER A 103 15.34 1.87 8.94
N GLY A 104 15.24 2.26 10.23
CA GLY A 104 15.52 3.62 10.70
C GLY A 104 14.41 4.66 10.42
N ILE A 105 13.24 4.23 9.94
CA ILE A 105 12.12 5.13 9.67
C ILE A 105 11.23 5.23 10.91
N VAL A 106 11.34 6.35 11.61
CA VAL A 106 10.57 6.64 12.84
C VAL A 106 9.61 7.83 12.70
N SER A 107 9.48 8.38 11.49
CA SER A 107 8.63 9.54 11.21
C SER A 107 7.15 9.24 11.46
N THR A 108 6.50 9.99 12.34
CA THR A 108 5.07 9.88 12.64
C THR A 108 4.20 10.12 11.40
N ARG A 109 4.65 11.01 10.48
CA ARG A 109 3.98 11.27 9.19
C ARG A 109 3.94 10.01 8.33
N ILE A 110 5.08 9.32 8.17
CA ILE A 110 5.17 8.08 7.38
C ILE A 110 4.32 6.98 8.03
N HIS A 111 4.39 6.84 9.35
CA HIS A 111 3.58 5.87 10.08
C HIS A 111 2.06 6.11 9.91
N SER A 112 1.62 7.37 9.94
CA SER A 112 0.22 7.74 9.68
C SER A 112 -0.20 7.38 8.25
N LYS A 113 0.63 7.68 7.24
CA LYS A 113 0.36 7.32 5.84
C LYS A 113 0.22 5.81 5.64
N ILE A 114 1.09 5.03 6.27
CA ILE A 114 1.01 3.57 6.20
C ILE A 114 -0.25 3.03 6.87
N LYS A 115 -0.60 3.55 8.05
CA LYS A 115 -1.86 3.17 8.72
C LYS A 115 -3.05 3.44 7.80
N LYS A 116 -3.11 4.63 7.22
CA LYS A 116 -4.17 5.01 6.25
C LYS A 116 -4.18 4.07 5.03
N LYS A 117 -3.02 3.75 4.47
CA LYS A 117 -2.91 2.83 3.32
C LYS A 117 -3.44 1.44 3.64
N ILE A 118 -3.07 0.87 4.78
CA ILE A 118 -3.59 -0.43 5.24
C ILE A 118 -5.12 -0.39 5.38
N GLN A 119 -5.65 0.65 5.99
CA GLN A 119 -7.08 0.85 6.16
C GLN A 119 -7.82 0.93 4.81
N THR A 120 -7.27 1.70 3.87
CA THR A 120 -7.83 1.81 2.52
C THR A 120 -7.78 0.47 1.77
N ASP A 121 -6.67 -0.27 1.85
CA ASP A 121 -6.55 -1.56 1.20
C ASP A 121 -7.53 -2.60 1.79
N TYR A 122 -7.75 -2.58 3.10
CA TYR A 122 -8.76 -3.42 3.73
C TYR A 122 -10.18 -3.07 3.29
N ALA A 123 -10.52 -1.77 3.31
CA ALA A 123 -11.84 -1.30 2.85
C ALA A 123 -12.05 -1.59 1.36
N TRP A 124 -11.00 -1.46 0.54
CA TRP A 124 -11.01 -1.87 -0.86
C TRP A 124 -11.30 -3.36 -1.03
N ASN A 125 -10.62 -4.20 -0.27
CA ASN A 125 -10.86 -5.65 -0.31
C ASN A 125 -12.30 -5.99 0.09
N THR A 126 -12.87 -5.29 1.07
CA THR A 126 -14.27 -5.41 1.46
C THR A 126 -15.21 -5.01 0.33
N LEU A 127 -14.92 -3.90 -0.36
CA LEU A 127 -15.68 -3.43 -1.51
C LEU A 127 -15.68 -4.47 -2.64
N ILE A 128 -14.50 -4.99 -3.00
CA ILE A 128 -14.34 -5.99 -4.05
C ILE A 128 -15.08 -7.28 -3.68
N SER A 129 -14.99 -7.74 -2.44
CA SER A 129 -15.71 -8.92 -1.96
C SER A 129 -17.23 -8.73 -2.01
N ARG A 130 -17.75 -7.54 -1.66
CA ARG A 130 -19.18 -7.24 -1.77
C ARG A 130 -19.66 -7.21 -3.23
N LYS A 131 -18.88 -6.58 -4.13
CA LYS A 131 -19.28 -6.43 -5.55
C LYS A 131 -19.13 -7.71 -6.36
N TYR A 132 -18.12 -8.52 -6.05
CA TYR A 132 -17.72 -9.66 -6.90
C TYR A 132 -17.70 -11.01 -6.15
N GLY A 133 -18.15 -11.06 -4.90
CA GLY A 133 -18.09 -12.28 -4.06
C GLY A 133 -18.66 -13.53 -4.76
N TRP A 134 -19.79 -13.39 -5.45
CA TRP A 134 -20.41 -14.48 -6.22
C TRP A 134 -19.54 -14.98 -7.40
N LYS A 135 -18.63 -14.14 -7.93
CA LYS A 135 -17.69 -14.51 -9.00
C LYS A 135 -16.42 -15.19 -8.47
N LEU A 136 -16.20 -15.14 -7.14
CA LEU A 136 -15.01 -15.71 -6.50
C LEU A 136 -15.17 -17.21 -6.20
N ASN A 137 -16.33 -17.79 -6.49
CA ASN A 137 -16.58 -19.21 -6.30
C ASN A 137 -15.61 -20.04 -7.13
N ILE A 138 -15.04 -21.08 -6.52
CA ILE A 138 -14.10 -22.01 -7.13
C ILE A 138 -14.83 -23.28 -7.56
N ASN A 139 -14.54 -23.74 -8.75
CA ASN A 139 -15.01 -25.04 -9.22
C ASN A 139 -14.17 -26.14 -8.55
N ILE A 140 -14.74 -26.78 -7.54
CA ILE A 140 -14.04 -27.81 -6.76
C ILE A 140 -13.70 -29.02 -7.64
N ASN A 141 -14.54 -29.37 -8.62
CA ASN A 141 -14.26 -30.51 -9.52
C ASN A 141 -12.99 -30.25 -10.35
N GLU A 142 -12.75 -29.04 -10.82
CA GLU A 142 -11.50 -28.69 -11.53
C GLU A 142 -10.28 -28.79 -10.62
N ILE A 143 -10.41 -28.39 -9.34
CA ILE A 143 -9.34 -28.54 -8.35
C ILE A 143 -9.06 -30.02 -8.12
N ASP A 144 -10.09 -30.87 -7.96
CA ASP A 144 -9.94 -32.30 -7.75
C ASP A 144 -9.26 -32.98 -8.94
N GLN A 145 -9.63 -32.64 -10.16
CA GLN A 145 -8.93 -33.13 -11.35
C GLN A 145 -7.45 -32.74 -11.37
N ARG A 146 -7.13 -31.50 -10.99
CA ARG A 146 -5.72 -31.03 -10.91
C ARG A 146 -4.94 -31.73 -9.83
N ILE A 147 -5.55 -32.05 -8.69
CA ILE A 147 -4.94 -32.80 -7.59
C ILE A 147 -4.59 -34.22 -8.06
N ILE A 148 -5.51 -34.90 -8.72
CA ILE A 148 -5.28 -36.24 -9.29
C ILE A 148 -4.17 -36.20 -10.35
N ALA A 149 -4.17 -35.20 -11.23
CA ALA A 149 -3.15 -35.04 -12.26
C ALA A 149 -1.74 -34.76 -11.68
N LEU A 150 -1.65 -34.22 -10.44
CA LEU A 150 -0.41 -34.04 -9.69
C LEU A 150 0.04 -35.30 -8.94
N GLY A 151 -0.70 -36.43 -9.03
CA GLY A 151 -0.37 -37.69 -8.39
C GLY A 151 -0.92 -37.86 -6.97
N PHE A 152 -1.73 -36.92 -6.47
CA PHE A 152 -2.36 -37.03 -5.16
C PHE A 152 -3.71 -37.76 -5.28
N ILE A 153 -3.68 -39.10 -5.19
CA ILE A 153 -4.86 -39.95 -5.43
C ILE A 153 -5.66 -40.18 -4.15
N ASP A 154 -4.98 -40.30 -3.00
CA ASP A 154 -5.64 -40.54 -1.70
C ASP A 154 -6.16 -39.20 -1.13
N SER A 155 -7.48 -39.05 -1.21
CA SER A 155 -8.17 -37.83 -0.72
C SER A 155 -8.10 -37.65 0.81
N ASN A 156 -7.80 -38.69 1.57
CA ASN A 156 -7.70 -38.66 3.05
C ASN A 156 -6.27 -38.37 3.53
N ASN A 157 -5.29 -38.41 2.62
CA ASN A 157 -3.91 -38.10 2.98
C ASN A 157 -3.80 -36.60 3.35
N PRO A 158 -3.21 -36.25 4.53
CA PRO A 158 -3.01 -34.87 4.96
C PRO A 158 -2.28 -34.01 3.93
N GLU A 159 -1.33 -34.57 3.19
CA GLU A 159 -0.60 -33.88 2.13
C GLU A 159 -1.52 -33.49 0.96
N THR A 160 -2.39 -34.41 0.55
CA THR A 160 -3.42 -34.18 -0.49
C THR A 160 -4.38 -33.07 -0.07
N ILE A 161 -4.86 -33.09 1.18
CA ILE A 161 -5.76 -32.08 1.74
C ILE A 161 -5.08 -30.71 1.75
N ASN A 162 -3.83 -30.63 2.22
CA ASN A 162 -3.07 -29.39 2.23
C ASN A 162 -2.88 -28.84 0.82
N LYS A 163 -2.47 -29.69 -0.12
CA LYS A 163 -2.28 -29.30 -1.53
C LYS A 163 -3.58 -28.81 -2.18
N LYS A 164 -4.70 -29.45 -1.89
CA LYS A 164 -6.03 -29.02 -2.36
C LYS A 164 -6.39 -27.64 -1.80
N ASN A 165 -6.19 -27.43 -0.50
CA ASN A 165 -6.45 -26.12 0.13
C ASN A 165 -5.56 -25.01 -0.45
N ASP A 166 -4.30 -25.33 -0.72
CA ASP A 166 -3.38 -24.38 -1.36
C ASP A 166 -3.84 -23.98 -2.75
N LEU A 167 -4.25 -24.95 -3.58
CA LEU A 167 -4.79 -24.67 -4.91
C LEU A 167 -6.07 -23.84 -4.86
N ILE A 168 -6.99 -24.17 -3.96
CA ILE A 168 -8.22 -23.38 -3.74
C ILE A 168 -7.87 -21.94 -3.38
N ASN A 169 -6.94 -21.74 -2.44
CA ASN A 169 -6.51 -20.41 -2.00
C ASN A 169 -5.81 -19.64 -3.13
N GLN A 170 -4.97 -20.29 -3.92
CA GLN A 170 -4.32 -19.69 -5.08
C GLN A 170 -5.35 -19.21 -6.12
N GLU A 171 -6.32 -20.05 -6.47
CA GLU A 171 -7.36 -19.68 -7.45
C GLU A 171 -8.28 -18.58 -6.93
N LYS A 172 -8.66 -18.60 -5.64
CA LYS A 172 -9.39 -17.50 -4.99
C LYS A 172 -8.63 -16.20 -5.09
N ASN A 173 -7.34 -16.21 -4.72
CA ASN A 173 -6.47 -15.03 -4.77
C ASN A 173 -6.30 -14.51 -6.20
N LYS A 174 -6.14 -15.40 -7.17
CA LYS A 174 -6.04 -15.06 -8.59
C LYS A 174 -7.30 -14.37 -9.11
N LYS A 175 -8.48 -14.95 -8.84
CA LYS A 175 -9.77 -14.35 -9.19
C LYS A 175 -9.97 -13.00 -8.49
N PHE A 176 -9.71 -12.94 -7.19
CA PHE A 176 -9.81 -11.69 -6.42
C PHE A 176 -8.93 -10.59 -7.02
N ASN A 177 -7.66 -10.88 -7.28
CA ASN A 177 -6.73 -9.92 -7.87
C ASN A 177 -7.17 -9.46 -9.26
N PHE A 178 -7.73 -10.36 -10.06
CA PHE A 178 -8.28 -10.03 -11.37
C PHE A 178 -9.44 -9.03 -11.27
N TYR A 179 -10.45 -9.31 -10.43
CA TYR A 179 -11.58 -8.40 -10.25
C TYR A 179 -11.19 -7.08 -9.58
N SER A 180 -10.26 -7.13 -8.64
CA SER A 180 -9.73 -5.94 -7.97
C SER A 180 -9.05 -4.99 -8.96
N ARG A 181 -8.17 -5.52 -9.83
CA ARG A 181 -7.49 -4.73 -10.88
C ARG A 181 -8.47 -4.17 -11.89
N ASN A 182 -9.36 -5.01 -12.42
CA ASN A 182 -10.36 -4.57 -13.40
C ASN A 182 -11.28 -3.48 -12.83
N HIS A 183 -11.70 -3.62 -11.56
CA HIS A 183 -12.52 -2.61 -10.92
C HIS A 183 -11.75 -1.29 -10.76
N LEU A 184 -10.50 -1.34 -10.34
CA LEU A 184 -9.64 -0.16 -10.22
C LEU A 184 -9.48 0.56 -11.57
N ASP A 185 -9.22 -0.20 -12.63
CA ASP A 185 -9.02 0.37 -13.97
C ASP A 185 -10.32 0.99 -14.53
N LEU A 186 -11.47 0.36 -14.28
CA LEU A 186 -12.78 0.91 -14.62
C LEU A 186 -13.10 2.18 -13.82
N THR A 187 -12.72 2.21 -12.54
CA THR A 187 -12.92 3.38 -11.68
C THR A 187 -12.04 4.55 -12.13
N LYS A 188 -10.78 4.30 -12.49
CA LYS A 188 -9.88 5.33 -13.06
C LYS A 188 -10.45 6.00 -14.30
N LYS A 189 -11.15 5.27 -15.15
CA LYS A 189 -11.78 5.84 -16.37
C LYS A 189 -12.92 6.82 -16.05
N LYS A 190 -13.50 6.75 -14.85
CA LYS A 190 -14.62 7.59 -14.39
C LYS A 190 -14.17 8.79 -13.56
N ILE A 191 -12.95 8.80 -13.09
CA ILE A 191 -12.38 9.81 -12.19
C ILE A 191 -11.51 10.76 -12.99
N LEU A 192 -11.62 12.06 -12.70
CA LEU A 192 -10.76 13.07 -13.30
C LEU A 192 -9.36 13.02 -12.68
N ILE A 193 -8.37 12.58 -13.46
CA ILE A 193 -6.97 12.57 -13.08
C ILE A 193 -6.23 13.60 -13.93
N LYS A 194 -5.64 14.62 -13.28
CA LYS A 194 -4.81 15.63 -13.93
C LYS A 194 -3.38 15.50 -13.42
N ILE A 195 -2.43 15.32 -14.32
CA ILE A 195 -0.98 15.33 -14.03
C ILE A 195 -0.46 16.72 -14.35
N MET A 196 0.25 17.34 -13.40
CA MET A 196 0.86 18.64 -13.58
C MET A 196 2.19 18.47 -14.36
N LYS A 197 2.43 19.38 -15.30
CA LYS A 197 3.67 19.42 -16.11
C LYS A 197 4.69 20.33 -15.46
#